data_0003173bab67046d76f21803b6d46b5c
#
_entry.id   0003173bab67046d76f21803b6d46b5c
#
_cell.length_a   1.000
_cell.length_b   1.000
_cell.length_c   1.000
_cell.angle_alpha   90.00
_cell.angle_beta   90.00
_cell.angle_gamma   90.00
#
_symmetry.space_group_name_H-M   'P 1'
#
loop_
_entity.id
_entity.type
_entity.pdbx_description
1 polymer ?
#
loop_
_entity_poly.entity_id
_entity_poly.type
_entity_poly.pdbx_seq_one_letter_code
_entity_poly.pdbx_strand_id
1 'polypeptide(L)'
;ASLNPRETVGTMLHHALSLHDVGAAADRRDRAAQLMVQVGLSADYLDRFPHEFSGGQRQRIGIARALAVEPEFVVADEPVSALDVSIQAQVINLLADLREEFALTMLFIAHDLAVVEHICDRVIVMYLGRVMEIATAEALYARPNHPYTQALLSA
;
A
#
# COMPACT_ATOMS: atom_id res chain seq x y z
N ALA A 1 5.37 -6.61 -2.45
CA ALA A 1 6.21 -5.89 -3.43
C ALA A 1 7.65 -6.43 -3.37
N SER A 2 8.15 -6.98 -4.47
CA SER A 2 9.55 -7.45 -4.53
C SER A 2 10.47 -6.24 -4.76
N LEU A 3 11.35 -5.99 -3.79
CA LEU A 3 12.44 -5.05 -3.94
C LEU A 3 13.63 -5.79 -4.58
N ASN A 4 14.39 -5.10 -5.45
CA ASN A 4 15.61 -5.68 -6.01
C ASN A 4 16.68 -5.81 -4.90
N PRO A 5 17.12 -7.02 -4.52
CA PRO A 5 18.06 -7.21 -3.41
C PRO A 5 19.48 -6.70 -3.72
N ARG A 6 19.77 -6.38 -4.98
CA ARG A 6 21.09 -5.94 -5.44
C ARG A 6 21.26 -4.43 -5.53
N GLU A 7 20.20 -3.69 -5.24
CA GLU A 7 20.18 -2.22 -5.28
C GLU A 7 19.90 -1.65 -3.90
N THR A 8 20.48 -0.49 -3.60
CA THR A 8 20.13 0.26 -2.40
C THR A 8 18.74 0.88 -2.54
N VAL A 9 18.11 1.21 -1.42
CA VAL A 9 16.80 1.88 -1.40
C VAL A 9 16.85 3.19 -2.19
N GLY A 10 17.90 3.99 -2.02
CA GLY A 10 18.08 5.24 -2.74
C GLY A 10 18.18 5.05 -4.24
N THR A 11 18.88 4.00 -4.71
CA THR A 11 18.97 3.66 -6.14
C THR A 11 17.58 3.29 -6.71
N MET A 12 16.81 2.47 -5.98
CA MET A 12 15.46 2.08 -6.42
C MET A 12 14.49 3.26 -6.51
N LEU A 13 14.52 4.16 -5.53
CA LEU A 13 13.69 5.37 -5.54
C LEU A 13 14.13 6.34 -6.64
N HIS A 14 15.45 6.52 -6.81
CA HIS A 14 16.01 7.34 -7.89
C HIS A 14 15.60 6.81 -9.28
N HIS A 15 15.61 5.48 -9.50
CA HIS A 15 15.15 4.89 -10.76
C HIS A 15 13.66 5.19 -11.01
N ALA A 16 12.79 5.07 -9.98
CA ALA A 16 11.38 5.39 -10.12
C ALA A 16 11.16 6.87 -10.49
N LEU A 17 11.81 7.79 -9.78
CA LEU A 17 11.77 9.23 -10.05
C LEU A 17 12.30 9.57 -11.47
N SER A 18 13.39 8.91 -11.87
CA SER A 18 14.03 9.16 -13.16
C SER A 18 13.21 8.66 -14.35
N LEU A 19 12.61 7.48 -14.22
CA LEU A 19 11.81 6.84 -15.27
C LEU A 19 10.55 7.66 -15.62
N HIS A 20 10.02 8.37 -14.64
CA HIS A 20 8.80 9.18 -14.78
C HIS A 20 9.09 10.70 -14.83
N ASP A 21 10.36 11.09 -14.97
CA ASP A 21 10.80 12.50 -15.05
C ASP A 21 10.30 13.38 -13.89
N VAL A 22 10.15 12.78 -12.69
CA VAL A 22 9.76 13.53 -11.49
C VAL A 22 10.96 14.26 -10.92
N GLY A 23 10.85 15.59 -10.87
CA GLY A 23 11.87 16.50 -10.35
C GLY A 23 13.15 16.57 -11.16
N ALA A 24 13.96 17.62 -10.92
CA ALA A 24 15.27 17.74 -11.54
C ALA A 24 16.24 16.66 -11.04
N ALA A 25 17.17 16.24 -11.89
CA ALA A 25 18.10 15.16 -11.54
C ALA A 25 18.93 15.44 -10.26
N ALA A 26 19.25 16.73 -10.01
CA ALA A 26 19.97 17.16 -8.82
C ALA A 26 19.14 16.98 -7.52
N ASP A 27 17.80 17.09 -7.60
CA ASP A 27 16.91 17.09 -6.42
C ASP A 27 16.36 15.69 -6.09
N ARG A 28 16.58 14.70 -6.96
CA ARG A 28 15.99 13.36 -6.81
C ARG A 28 16.45 12.63 -5.55
N ARG A 29 17.67 12.89 -5.06
CA ARG A 29 18.12 12.30 -3.78
C ARG A 29 17.35 12.89 -2.60
N ASP A 30 17.14 14.20 -2.59
CA ASP A 30 16.36 14.87 -1.53
C ASP A 30 14.89 14.44 -1.59
N ARG A 31 14.33 14.28 -2.80
CA ARG A 31 12.98 13.75 -2.97
C ARG A 31 12.86 12.31 -2.46
N ALA A 32 13.85 11.46 -2.74
CA ALA A 32 13.91 10.10 -2.19
C ALA A 32 13.97 10.11 -0.65
N ALA A 33 14.75 11.02 -0.05
CA ALA A 33 14.82 11.20 1.39
C ALA A 33 13.46 11.61 1.98
N GLN A 34 12.76 12.55 1.34
CA GLN A 34 11.40 12.95 1.74
C GLN A 34 10.41 11.79 1.69
N LEU A 35 10.42 11.00 0.61
CA LEU A 35 9.57 9.81 0.48
C LEU A 35 9.81 8.81 1.61
N MET A 36 11.07 8.60 2.02
CA MET A 36 11.38 7.74 3.17
C MET A 36 10.75 8.27 4.47
N VAL A 37 10.84 9.57 4.71
CA VAL A 37 10.23 10.21 5.90
C VAL A 37 8.70 10.10 5.86
N GLN A 38 8.08 10.31 4.71
CA GLN A 38 6.62 10.20 4.51
C GLN A 38 6.08 8.81 4.85
N VAL A 39 6.87 7.75 4.59
CA VAL A 39 6.48 6.39 4.99
C VAL A 39 6.96 5.99 6.39
N GLY A 40 7.44 6.96 7.19
CA GLY A 40 7.87 6.75 8.57
C GLY A 40 9.23 6.03 8.70
N LEU A 41 10.13 6.21 7.75
CA LEU A 41 11.49 5.68 7.77
C LEU A 41 12.52 6.81 7.79
N SER A 42 13.74 6.54 8.34
CA SER A 42 14.82 7.52 8.31
C SER A 42 15.36 7.73 6.91
N ALA A 43 15.63 8.98 6.55
CA ALA A 43 16.34 9.35 5.33
C ALA A 43 17.75 8.73 5.24
N ASP A 44 18.39 8.46 6.37
CA ASP A 44 19.72 7.82 6.43
C ASP A 44 19.73 6.38 5.90
N TYR A 45 18.55 5.80 5.69
CA TYR A 45 18.44 4.43 5.21
C TYR A 45 18.53 4.30 3.68
N LEU A 46 18.68 5.40 2.95
CA LEU A 46 18.79 5.40 1.49
C LEU A 46 19.94 4.53 0.95
N ASP A 47 21.05 4.45 1.67
CA ASP A 47 22.24 3.71 1.23
C ASP A 47 22.21 2.24 1.68
N ARG A 48 21.13 1.79 2.36
CA ARG A 48 20.95 0.39 2.78
C ARG A 48 20.32 -0.46 1.71
N PHE A 49 20.57 -1.77 1.80
CA PHE A 49 19.98 -2.79 0.93
C PHE A 49 18.70 -3.38 1.54
N PRO A 50 17.77 -3.91 0.72
CA PRO A 50 16.51 -4.49 1.21
C PRO A 50 16.63 -5.56 2.29
N HIS A 51 17.69 -6.35 2.28
CA HIS A 51 17.90 -7.41 3.27
C HIS A 51 18.23 -6.89 4.68
N GLU A 52 18.58 -5.62 4.81
CA GLU A 52 18.87 -4.96 6.10
C GLU A 52 17.58 -4.45 6.81
N PHE A 53 16.40 -4.66 6.20
CA PHE A 53 15.12 -4.17 6.70
C PHE A 53 14.19 -5.29 7.13
N SER A 54 13.33 -4.99 8.14
CA SER A 54 12.23 -5.87 8.51
C SER A 54 11.17 -5.97 7.40
N GLY A 55 10.26 -6.94 7.49
CA GLY A 55 9.15 -7.10 6.56
C GLY A 55 8.31 -5.83 6.41
N GLY A 56 7.90 -5.24 7.53
CA GLY A 56 7.12 -3.99 7.53
C GLY A 56 7.88 -2.78 6.97
N GLN A 57 9.18 -2.69 7.23
CA GLN A 57 10.02 -1.65 6.62
C GLN A 57 10.15 -1.83 5.11
N ARG A 58 10.34 -3.05 4.63
CA ARG A 58 10.35 -3.36 3.17
C ARG A 58 9.02 -3.00 2.53
N GLN A 59 7.89 -3.24 3.20
CA GLN A 59 6.57 -2.84 2.71
C GLN A 59 6.45 -1.32 2.58
N ARG A 60 6.90 -0.57 3.60
CA ARG A 60 6.93 0.91 3.57
C ARG A 60 7.82 1.45 2.44
N ILE A 61 8.97 0.83 2.18
CA ILE A 61 9.83 1.17 1.03
C ILE A 61 9.10 0.91 -0.30
N GLY A 62 8.34 -0.18 -0.41
CA GLY A 62 7.49 -0.47 -1.57
C GLY A 62 6.42 0.60 -1.81
N ILE A 63 5.81 1.10 -0.72
CA ILE A 63 4.85 2.21 -0.77
C ILE A 63 5.55 3.51 -1.21
N ALA A 64 6.71 3.85 -0.62
CA ALA A 64 7.50 5.02 -1.03
C ALA A 64 7.84 4.99 -2.53
N ARG A 65 8.20 3.81 -3.06
CA ARG A 65 8.48 3.62 -4.49
C ARG A 65 7.23 3.85 -5.35
N ALA A 66 6.06 3.40 -4.90
CA ALA A 66 4.81 3.64 -5.62
C ALA A 66 4.42 5.12 -5.63
N LEU A 67 4.68 5.85 -4.54
CA LEU A 67 4.43 7.29 -4.44
C LEU A 67 5.46 8.14 -5.22
N ALA A 68 6.65 7.61 -5.49
CA ALA A 68 7.70 8.33 -6.21
C ALA A 68 7.27 8.83 -7.59
N VAL A 69 6.30 8.17 -8.22
CA VAL A 69 5.77 8.53 -9.55
C VAL A 69 4.58 9.48 -9.49
N GLU A 70 4.23 10.00 -8.31
CA GLU A 70 3.12 10.92 -8.06
C GLU A 70 1.79 10.41 -8.66
N PRO A 71 1.35 9.18 -8.31
CA PRO A 71 0.19 8.57 -8.93
C PRO A 71 -1.11 9.22 -8.45
N GLU A 72 -2.12 9.28 -9.32
CA GLU A 72 -3.52 9.58 -8.95
C GLU A 72 -4.28 8.32 -8.50
N PHE A 73 -3.82 7.14 -8.95
CA PHE A 73 -4.44 5.85 -8.68
C PHE A 73 -3.41 4.80 -8.27
N VAL A 74 -3.67 4.11 -7.17
CA VAL A 74 -2.78 3.06 -6.62
C VAL A 74 -3.52 1.74 -6.50
N VAL A 75 -2.89 0.65 -6.95
CA VAL A 75 -3.35 -0.71 -6.69
C VAL A 75 -2.53 -1.30 -5.55
N ALA A 76 -3.17 -1.55 -4.42
CA ALA A 76 -2.60 -2.21 -3.26
C ALA A 76 -3.06 -3.68 -3.24
N ASP A 77 -2.24 -4.56 -3.83
CA ASP A 77 -2.52 -5.99 -3.93
C ASP A 77 -1.92 -6.72 -2.73
N GLU A 78 -2.77 -7.18 -1.82
CA GLU A 78 -2.42 -7.85 -0.55
C GLU A 78 -1.28 -7.16 0.22
N PRO A 79 -1.36 -5.84 0.48
CA PRO A 79 -0.21 -5.06 0.96
C PRO A 79 0.26 -5.46 2.37
N VAL A 80 -0.51 -6.27 3.11
CA VAL A 80 -0.21 -6.64 4.50
C VAL A 80 -0.22 -8.15 4.77
N SER A 81 -0.51 -8.98 3.78
CA SER A 81 -0.74 -10.44 3.94
C SER A 81 0.44 -11.21 4.56
N ALA A 82 1.67 -10.73 4.41
CA ALA A 82 2.89 -11.37 4.92
C ALA A 82 3.45 -10.71 6.19
N LEU A 83 2.66 -9.90 6.89
CA LEU A 83 3.10 -9.13 8.06
C LEU A 83 2.37 -9.60 9.33
N ASP A 84 3.02 -9.43 10.49
CA ASP A 84 2.39 -9.64 11.80
C ASP A 84 1.25 -8.64 12.03
N VAL A 85 0.22 -9.02 12.78
CA VAL A 85 -1.01 -8.23 13.02
C VAL A 85 -0.71 -6.79 13.47
N SER A 86 0.25 -6.60 14.37
CA SER A 86 0.62 -5.26 14.86
C SER A 86 1.25 -4.40 13.76
N ILE A 87 2.03 -5.00 12.88
CA ILE A 87 2.67 -4.31 11.76
C ILE A 87 1.65 -4.07 10.63
N GLN A 88 0.70 -4.99 10.43
CA GLN A 88 -0.41 -4.78 9.50
C GLN A 88 -1.17 -3.49 9.83
N ALA A 89 -1.60 -3.33 11.09
CA ALA A 89 -2.33 -2.13 11.53
C ALA A 89 -1.54 -0.83 11.24
N GLN A 90 -0.23 -0.84 11.49
CA GLN A 90 0.63 0.31 11.20
C GLN A 90 0.70 0.64 9.70
N VAL A 91 0.77 -0.37 8.83
CA VAL A 91 0.82 -0.17 7.36
C VAL A 91 -0.54 0.27 6.83
N ILE A 92 -1.65 -0.25 7.38
CA ILE A 92 -3.00 0.18 7.00
C ILE A 92 -3.24 1.64 7.36
N ASN A 93 -2.89 2.05 8.59
CA ASN A 93 -2.99 3.46 9.01
C ASN A 93 -2.12 4.36 8.11
N LEU A 94 -0.89 3.96 7.84
CA LEU A 94 -0.03 4.69 6.89
C LEU A 94 -0.68 4.85 5.51
N LEU A 95 -1.29 3.80 4.95
CA LEU A 95 -1.97 3.88 3.66
C LEU A 95 -3.20 4.80 3.70
N ALA A 96 -3.95 4.81 4.82
CA ALA A 96 -5.07 5.72 5.02
C ALA A 96 -4.60 7.19 5.08
N ASP A 97 -3.56 7.47 5.86
CA ASP A 97 -2.97 8.81 5.98
C ASP A 97 -2.46 9.33 4.62
N LEU A 98 -1.73 8.48 3.87
CA LEU A 98 -1.21 8.82 2.55
C LEU A 98 -2.33 9.01 1.51
N ARG A 99 -3.42 8.24 1.60
CA ARG A 99 -4.59 8.42 0.74
C ARG A 99 -5.20 9.81 0.93
N GLU A 100 -5.31 10.29 2.16
CA GLU A 100 -5.83 11.61 2.48
C GLU A 100 -4.84 12.71 2.08
N GLU A 101 -3.56 12.59 2.45
CA GLU A 101 -2.52 13.58 2.18
C GLU A 101 -2.33 13.84 0.69
N PHE A 102 -2.34 12.78 -0.13
CA PHE A 102 -2.11 12.85 -1.59
C PHE A 102 -3.40 12.80 -2.42
N ALA A 103 -4.58 12.80 -1.80
CA ALA A 103 -5.88 12.64 -2.47
C ALA A 103 -5.93 11.43 -3.43
N LEU A 104 -5.35 10.29 -3.02
CA LEU A 104 -5.22 9.11 -3.86
C LEU A 104 -6.54 8.36 -4.02
N THR A 105 -6.82 7.93 -5.24
CA THR A 105 -7.78 6.86 -5.49
C THR A 105 -7.07 5.52 -5.33
N MET A 106 -7.64 4.60 -4.51
CA MET A 106 -6.99 3.34 -4.19
C MET A 106 -7.89 2.13 -4.49
N LEU A 107 -7.36 1.16 -5.22
CA LEU A 107 -7.93 -0.19 -5.31
C LEU A 107 -7.19 -1.09 -4.33
N PHE A 108 -7.87 -1.51 -3.27
CA PHE A 108 -7.32 -2.35 -2.23
C PHE A 108 -7.79 -3.79 -2.40
N ILE A 109 -6.88 -4.74 -2.59
CA ILE A 109 -7.17 -6.17 -2.71
C ILE A 109 -6.70 -6.85 -1.43
N ALA A 110 -7.62 -7.53 -0.73
CA ALA A 110 -7.33 -8.26 0.49
C ALA A 110 -8.30 -9.45 0.66
N HIS A 111 -7.89 -10.39 1.50
CA HIS A 111 -8.73 -11.50 1.94
C HIS A 111 -9.21 -11.32 3.40
N ASP A 112 -8.64 -10.35 4.13
CA ASP A 112 -9.03 -10.02 5.50
C ASP A 112 -10.09 -8.92 5.48
N LEU A 113 -11.31 -9.28 5.91
CA LEU A 113 -12.46 -8.38 5.91
C LEU A 113 -12.35 -7.26 6.95
N ALA A 114 -11.69 -7.50 8.08
CA ALA A 114 -11.50 -6.45 9.10
C ALA A 114 -10.64 -5.31 8.55
N VAL A 115 -9.63 -5.63 7.75
CA VAL A 115 -8.81 -4.65 7.06
C VAL A 115 -9.63 -3.86 6.02
N VAL A 116 -10.46 -4.57 5.23
CA VAL A 116 -11.30 -3.94 4.21
C VAL A 116 -12.32 -2.99 4.82
N GLU A 117 -12.96 -3.37 5.93
CA GLU A 117 -13.90 -2.52 6.65
C GLU A 117 -13.30 -1.18 7.07
N HIS A 118 -12.03 -1.21 7.48
CA HIS A 118 -11.36 -0.04 8.02
C HIS A 118 -10.89 0.96 6.97
N ILE A 119 -10.51 0.50 5.75
CA ILE A 119 -9.86 1.37 4.76
C ILE A 119 -10.72 1.68 3.52
N CYS A 120 -11.75 0.88 3.24
CA CYS A 120 -12.50 0.95 2.00
C CYS A 120 -13.84 1.67 2.14
N ASP A 121 -14.17 2.57 1.21
CA ASP A 121 -15.50 3.21 1.13
C ASP A 121 -16.51 2.29 0.42
N ARG A 122 -16.07 1.51 -0.57
CA ARG A 122 -16.87 0.56 -1.34
C ARG A 122 -16.14 -0.77 -1.45
N VAL A 123 -16.89 -1.86 -1.46
CA VAL A 123 -16.35 -3.22 -1.51
C VAL A 123 -16.96 -3.98 -2.68
N ILE A 124 -16.11 -4.72 -3.38
CA ILE A 124 -16.49 -5.69 -4.41
C ILE A 124 -16.12 -7.07 -3.87
N VAL A 125 -17.11 -7.91 -3.60
CA VAL A 125 -16.90 -9.31 -3.20
C VAL A 125 -16.82 -10.18 -4.43
N MET A 126 -15.75 -10.95 -4.55
CA MET A 126 -15.51 -11.85 -5.68
C MET A 126 -15.41 -13.30 -5.22
N TYR A 127 -15.93 -14.22 -6.03
CA TYR A 127 -15.79 -15.65 -5.85
C TYR A 127 -15.62 -16.35 -7.19
N LEU A 128 -14.61 -17.21 -7.32
CA LEU A 128 -14.27 -17.94 -8.53
C LEU A 128 -14.24 -17.04 -9.80
N GLY A 129 -13.62 -15.86 -9.67
CA GLY A 129 -13.47 -14.91 -10.78
C GLY A 129 -14.73 -14.14 -11.15
N ARG A 130 -15.81 -14.26 -10.37
CA ARG A 130 -17.09 -13.55 -10.60
C ARG A 130 -17.36 -12.58 -9.46
N VAL A 131 -17.98 -11.46 -9.79
CA VAL A 131 -18.48 -10.50 -8.80
C VAL A 131 -19.79 -11.04 -8.22
N MET A 132 -19.83 -11.20 -6.89
CA MET A 132 -21.00 -11.67 -6.15
C MET A 132 -21.82 -10.51 -5.60
N GLU A 133 -21.15 -9.49 -5.07
CA GLU A 133 -21.81 -8.35 -4.45
C GLU A 133 -20.96 -7.09 -4.61
N ILE A 134 -21.60 -5.93 -4.77
CA ILE A 134 -20.99 -4.60 -4.75
C ILE A 134 -21.82 -3.73 -3.82
N ALA A 135 -21.21 -3.17 -2.77
CA ALA A 135 -21.88 -2.29 -1.82
C ALA A 135 -20.92 -1.25 -1.23
N THR A 136 -21.44 -0.26 -0.51
CA THR A 136 -20.62 0.52 0.42
C THR A 136 -20.13 -0.39 1.55
N ALA A 137 -18.99 -0.09 2.15
CA ALA A 137 -18.48 -0.87 3.27
C ALA A 137 -19.54 -0.97 4.39
N GLU A 138 -20.11 0.16 4.79
CA GLU A 138 -21.17 0.21 5.80
C GLU A 138 -22.35 -0.73 5.50
N ALA A 139 -22.88 -0.70 4.29
CA ALA A 139 -24.01 -1.54 3.89
C ALA A 139 -23.64 -3.03 3.85
N LEU A 140 -22.44 -3.36 3.38
CA LEU A 140 -21.97 -4.75 3.26
C LEU A 140 -21.78 -5.40 4.64
N TYR A 141 -21.22 -4.69 5.61
CA TYR A 141 -21.00 -5.23 6.97
C TYR A 141 -22.28 -5.23 7.79
N ALA A 142 -23.15 -4.21 7.63
CA ALA A 142 -24.42 -4.15 8.36
C ALA A 142 -25.45 -5.17 7.84
N ARG A 143 -25.53 -5.36 6.52
CA ARG A 143 -26.57 -6.18 5.88
C ARG A 143 -26.11 -6.77 4.53
N PRO A 144 -25.27 -7.81 4.55
CA PRO A 144 -24.83 -8.47 3.32
C PRO A 144 -26.00 -9.15 2.62
N ASN A 145 -26.12 -8.95 1.29
CA ASN A 145 -27.22 -9.49 0.52
C ASN A 145 -26.91 -10.88 -0.07
N HIS A 146 -25.66 -11.12 -0.50
CA HIS A 146 -25.29 -12.36 -1.14
C HIS A 146 -24.93 -13.44 -0.09
N PRO A 147 -25.42 -14.71 -0.22
CA PRO A 147 -25.13 -15.80 0.73
C PRO A 147 -23.62 -16.05 0.93
N TYR A 148 -22.82 -15.90 -0.10
CA TYR A 148 -21.36 -16.02 0.01
C TYR A 148 -20.76 -14.91 0.88
N THR A 149 -21.22 -13.66 0.75
CA THR A 149 -20.79 -12.53 1.59
C THR A 149 -21.17 -12.78 3.05
N GLN A 150 -22.40 -13.29 3.28
CA GLN A 150 -22.86 -13.65 4.65
C GLN A 150 -21.98 -14.73 5.26
N ALA A 151 -21.67 -15.79 4.52
CA ALA A 151 -20.78 -16.85 4.97
C ALA A 151 -19.36 -16.34 5.26
N LEU A 152 -18.84 -15.48 4.41
CA LEU A 152 -17.50 -14.88 4.54
C LEU A 152 -17.37 -13.99 5.78
N LEU A 153 -18.42 -13.22 6.11
CA LEU A 153 -18.47 -12.35 7.30
C LEU A 153 -18.75 -13.14 8.61
N SER A 154 -19.21 -14.38 8.50
CA SER A 154 -19.52 -15.23 9.66
C SER A 154 -18.38 -16.19 10.03
N ALA A 155 -17.33 -16.25 9.23
CA ALA A 155 -16.18 -17.15 9.39
C ALA A 155 -15.11 -16.54 10.28
#